data_8fefa697d4a722be1b338bcff1870cac
#
_entry.id   8fefa697d4a722be1b338bcff1870cac
#
_cell.length_a   1.000
_cell.length_b   1.000
_cell.length_c   1.000
_cell.angle_alpha   90.00
_cell.angle_beta   90.00
_cell.angle_gamma   90.00
#
_symmetry.space_group_name_H-M   'P 1'
#
loop_
_entity.id
_entity.type
_entity.pdbx_description
1 polymer ?
#
loop_
_entity_poly.entity_id
_entity_poly.type
_entity_poly.pdbx_seq_one_letter_code
_entity_poly.pdbx_strand_id
1 'polypeptide(L)'
;MMDTRDCACGQTTVRDDAALWFVRLQEPVVDVEVRRRFQAWLDEHPQHRNEFEVLQGVWRAADLLPAARLRALCETPPALKKTRPVLRYAVAASVVAVALGLGLFSSLNHPASYTAEFSTALNERRHVALPDGSAVDLDSRSRIQVRFEKGQRHVELSEGEAMFSVAHDTRRPFVVESGSGKVTVTGTRFDVRRGASETRVVVEQGTVKVQGREAADNDFINLTAGLGTHVDAQGKVAAAYAVNPAEMTAWRSGKLVFNNARLADVAEQVSRYREKPLKVASAAVGDLRLTSVFKSDNTDALLKALPSILPVAVRTLGDGSQEIISK
;
A
#
# COMPACT_ATOMS: atom_id res chain seq x y z
N MET A 1 -49.06 13.00 27.68
CA MET A 1 -49.50 13.55 26.39
C MET A 1 -48.39 14.46 25.92
N MET A 2 -47.39 13.95 25.31
CA MET A 2 -46.25 14.72 24.82
C MET A 2 -45.82 14.10 23.49
N ASP A 3 -46.05 14.87 22.45
CA ASP A 3 -45.82 14.57 21.05
C ASP A 3 -44.29 14.77 20.76
N THR A 4 -43.58 13.72 20.51
CA THR A 4 -42.17 13.76 20.06
C THR A 4 -42.14 13.41 18.58
N ARG A 5 -42.25 14.44 17.74
CA ARG A 5 -41.84 14.35 16.33
C ARG A 5 -40.33 14.59 16.27
N ASP A 6 -39.55 13.55 16.33
CA ASP A 6 -38.15 13.60 15.97
C ASP A 6 -38.02 13.83 14.46
N CYS A 7 -37.63 15.04 14.10
CA CYS A 7 -37.09 15.34 12.78
C CYS A 7 -35.79 14.61 12.58
N ALA A 8 -35.80 13.56 11.78
CA ALA A 8 -34.57 12.99 11.19
C ALA A 8 -33.98 14.04 10.23
N CYS A 9 -33.12 14.91 10.75
CA CYS A 9 -32.28 15.79 9.94
C CYS A 9 -31.23 14.88 9.26
N GLY A 10 -31.43 14.57 7.96
CA GLY A 10 -30.49 13.75 7.17
C GLY A 10 -29.12 14.40 7.17
N GLN A 11 -28.10 13.65 7.59
CA GLN A 11 -26.71 14.01 7.40
C GLN A 11 -26.46 14.04 5.88
N THR A 12 -26.35 15.24 5.31
CA THR A 12 -25.87 15.41 3.93
C THR A 12 -24.45 14.85 3.86
N THR A 13 -24.19 14.03 2.85
CA THR A 13 -22.86 13.52 2.63
C THR A 13 -21.99 14.62 1.99
N VAL A 14 -20.68 14.60 2.19
CA VAL A 14 -19.74 15.54 1.55
C VAL A 14 -19.95 15.62 0.03
N ARG A 15 -20.39 14.53 -0.57
CA ARG A 15 -20.72 14.44 -1.98
C ARG A 15 -21.98 15.21 -2.36
N ASP A 16 -22.99 15.23 -1.49
CA ASP A 16 -24.22 15.99 -1.70
C ASP A 16 -23.94 17.49 -1.59
N ASP A 17 -23.08 17.88 -0.63
CA ASP A 17 -22.65 19.27 -0.48
C ASP A 17 -21.82 19.74 -1.69
N ALA A 18 -20.92 18.89 -2.20
CA ALA A 18 -20.16 19.18 -3.44
C ALA A 18 -21.10 19.39 -4.64
N ALA A 19 -22.16 18.57 -4.76
CA ALA A 19 -23.16 18.71 -5.83
C ALA A 19 -23.97 20.01 -5.70
N LEU A 20 -24.37 20.40 -4.49
CA LEU A 20 -25.04 21.67 -4.24
C LEU A 20 -24.16 22.88 -4.59
N TRP A 21 -22.88 22.85 -4.23
CA TRP A 21 -21.91 23.88 -4.62
C TRP A 21 -21.72 23.93 -6.14
N PHE A 22 -21.64 22.79 -6.79
CA PHE A 22 -21.49 22.71 -8.25
C PHE A 22 -22.66 23.37 -8.96
N VAL A 23 -23.92 23.09 -8.58
CA VAL A 23 -25.12 23.69 -9.16
C VAL A 23 -25.15 25.21 -8.93
N ARG A 24 -24.84 25.68 -7.71
CA ARG A 24 -24.84 27.12 -7.38
C ARG A 24 -23.82 27.92 -8.17
N LEU A 25 -22.68 27.31 -8.50
CA LEU A 25 -21.65 27.98 -9.29
C LEU A 25 -21.93 28.03 -10.80
N GLN A 26 -22.99 27.32 -11.28
CA GLN A 26 -23.44 27.39 -12.67
C GLN A 26 -24.40 28.56 -12.94
N GLU A 27 -24.80 29.33 -11.93
CA GLU A 27 -25.67 30.51 -12.11
C GLU A 27 -24.90 31.58 -12.91
N PRO A 28 -25.62 32.32 -13.81
CA PRO A 28 -24.99 33.33 -14.67
C PRO A 28 -24.31 34.48 -13.90
N VAL A 29 -24.76 34.79 -12.69
CA VAL A 29 -24.18 35.78 -11.80
C VAL A 29 -24.00 35.16 -10.42
N VAL A 30 -22.81 34.80 -10.07
CA VAL A 30 -22.48 34.27 -8.74
C VAL A 30 -22.01 35.40 -7.85
N ASP A 31 -22.72 35.60 -6.72
CA ASP A 31 -22.38 36.61 -5.71
C ASP A 31 -20.99 36.35 -5.11
N VAL A 32 -20.28 37.44 -4.78
CA VAL A 32 -18.97 37.41 -4.14
C VAL A 32 -19.00 36.65 -2.82
N GLU A 33 -20.08 36.79 -2.05
CA GLU A 33 -20.27 36.10 -0.79
C GLU A 33 -20.42 34.57 -0.97
N VAL A 34 -21.10 34.14 -2.04
CA VAL A 34 -21.24 32.73 -2.39
C VAL A 34 -19.86 32.13 -2.74
N ARG A 35 -19.03 32.85 -3.50
CA ARG A 35 -17.66 32.40 -3.82
C ARG A 35 -16.79 32.30 -2.58
N ARG A 36 -16.90 33.25 -1.67
CA ARG A 36 -16.15 33.23 -0.41
C ARG A 36 -16.53 32.03 0.44
N ARG A 37 -17.81 31.71 0.57
CA ARG A 37 -18.31 30.53 1.32
C ARG A 37 -17.87 29.22 0.66
N PHE A 38 -17.89 29.17 -0.65
CA PHE A 38 -17.38 28.02 -1.40
C PHE A 38 -15.88 27.79 -1.15
N GLN A 39 -15.08 28.86 -1.17
CA GLN A 39 -13.65 28.74 -0.89
C GLN A 39 -13.39 28.27 0.54
N ALA A 40 -14.12 28.81 1.52
CA ALA A 40 -14.03 28.37 2.92
C ALA A 40 -14.38 26.88 3.06
N TRP A 41 -15.42 26.42 2.37
CA TRP A 41 -15.80 25.00 2.37
C TRP A 41 -14.72 24.11 1.73
N LEU A 42 -14.06 24.53 0.64
CA LEU A 42 -12.94 23.79 0.04
C LEU A 42 -11.73 23.68 0.96
N ASP A 43 -11.49 24.70 1.79
CA ASP A 43 -10.32 24.78 2.67
C ASP A 43 -10.58 24.07 4.01
N GLU A 44 -11.82 23.74 4.34
CA GLU A 44 -12.21 23.05 5.59
C GLU A 44 -11.69 21.62 5.65
N HIS A 45 -11.70 20.87 4.52
CA HIS A 45 -11.18 19.51 4.47
C HIS A 45 -10.70 19.12 3.06
N PRO A 46 -9.56 18.42 2.90
CA PRO A 46 -9.05 17.96 1.59
C PRO A 46 -10.05 17.11 0.78
N GLN A 47 -10.93 16.39 1.45
CA GLN A 47 -11.96 15.56 0.84
C GLN A 47 -12.99 16.39 0.06
N HIS A 48 -13.32 17.61 0.51
CA HIS A 48 -14.24 18.52 -0.16
C HIS A 48 -13.74 18.90 -1.56
N ARG A 49 -12.46 19.19 -1.68
CA ARG A 49 -11.79 19.50 -2.96
C ARG A 49 -11.83 18.30 -3.90
N ASN A 50 -11.49 17.12 -3.40
CA ASN A 50 -11.47 15.90 -4.20
C ASN A 50 -12.87 15.54 -4.77
N GLU A 51 -13.92 15.59 -3.95
CA GLU A 51 -15.29 15.30 -4.39
C GLU A 51 -15.79 16.33 -5.41
N PHE A 52 -15.43 17.61 -5.25
CA PHE A 52 -15.79 18.66 -6.20
C PHE A 52 -15.07 18.50 -7.55
N GLU A 53 -13.78 18.13 -7.55
CA GLU A 53 -13.00 17.86 -8.77
C GLU A 53 -13.53 16.65 -9.55
N VAL A 54 -13.97 15.61 -8.85
CA VAL A 54 -14.62 14.44 -9.48
C VAL A 54 -15.90 14.85 -10.20
N LEU A 55 -16.76 15.67 -9.58
CA LEU A 55 -17.97 16.20 -10.21
C LEU A 55 -17.67 17.05 -11.44
N GLN A 56 -16.67 17.92 -11.37
CA GLN A 56 -16.23 18.72 -12.54
C GLN A 56 -15.74 17.83 -13.69
N GLY A 57 -15.05 16.75 -13.38
CA GLY A 57 -14.57 15.78 -14.37
C GLY A 57 -15.73 15.10 -15.10
N VAL A 58 -16.76 14.68 -14.38
CA VAL A 58 -17.96 14.06 -14.96
C VAL A 58 -18.70 15.06 -15.86
N TRP A 59 -18.82 16.33 -15.44
CA TRP A 59 -19.50 17.36 -16.23
C TRP A 59 -18.77 17.68 -17.53
N ARG A 60 -17.44 17.84 -17.49
CA ARG A 60 -16.64 18.04 -18.70
C ARG A 60 -16.75 16.86 -19.67
N ALA A 61 -16.85 15.65 -19.17
CA ALA A 61 -17.08 14.47 -20.02
C ALA A 61 -18.46 14.50 -20.68
N ALA A 62 -19.49 15.04 -20.01
CA ALA A 62 -20.84 15.24 -20.56
C ALA A 62 -20.86 16.30 -21.67
N ASP A 63 -20.07 17.37 -21.54
CA ASP A 63 -19.94 18.42 -22.56
C ASP A 63 -19.31 17.94 -23.87
N LEU A 64 -18.58 16.84 -23.85
CA LEU A 64 -18.02 16.20 -25.04
C LEU A 64 -19.04 15.36 -25.83
N LEU A 65 -20.28 15.18 -25.31
CA LEU A 65 -21.32 14.44 -26.01
C LEU A 65 -21.97 15.32 -27.10
N PRO A 66 -22.16 14.79 -28.31
CA PRO A 66 -22.83 15.53 -29.38
C PRO A 66 -24.22 15.99 -28.97
N ALA A 67 -24.51 17.27 -29.13
CA ALA A 67 -25.78 17.92 -28.75
C ALA A 67 -27.04 17.22 -29.32
N ALA A 68 -26.88 16.50 -30.45
CA ALA A 68 -27.95 15.70 -31.05
C ALA A 68 -28.38 14.50 -30.15
N ARG A 69 -27.47 13.91 -29.39
CA ARG A 69 -27.80 12.82 -28.44
C ARG A 69 -28.49 13.34 -27.17
N LEU A 70 -28.12 14.52 -26.72
CA LEU A 70 -28.77 15.15 -25.55
C LEU A 70 -30.21 15.60 -25.87
N ARG A 71 -30.47 16.15 -27.08
CA ARG A 71 -31.83 16.50 -27.52
C ARG A 71 -32.74 15.31 -27.64
N ALA A 72 -32.24 14.17 -28.14
CA ALA A 72 -33.02 12.95 -28.25
C ALA A 72 -33.48 12.36 -26.90
N LEU A 73 -32.82 12.72 -25.80
CA LEU A 73 -33.21 12.33 -24.43
C LEU A 73 -34.25 13.29 -23.81
N CYS A 74 -34.34 14.54 -24.32
CA CYS A 74 -35.24 15.57 -23.79
C CYS A 74 -36.51 15.77 -24.64
N GLU A 75 -36.57 15.20 -25.85
CA GLU A 75 -37.79 15.26 -26.68
C GLU A 75 -38.85 14.34 -26.11
N THR A 76 -39.92 14.96 -25.55
CA THR A 76 -41.10 14.25 -25.08
C THR A 76 -41.83 13.67 -26.32
N PRO A 77 -42.03 12.36 -26.44
CA PRO A 77 -42.77 11.80 -27.56
C PRO A 77 -44.21 12.30 -27.57
N PRO A 78 -44.81 12.53 -28.77
CA PRO A 78 -46.18 13.01 -28.88
C PRO A 78 -47.14 12.02 -28.21
N ALA A 79 -48.18 12.58 -27.56
CA ALA A 79 -49.18 11.86 -26.78
C ALA A 79 -49.79 10.70 -27.54
N LEU A 80 -49.39 9.48 -27.24
CA LEU A 80 -50.01 8.27 -27.74
C LEU A 80 -51.28 7.94 -27.00
N LYS A 81 -52.38 7.74 -27.76
CA LYS A 81 -53.69 7.35 -27.30
C LYS A 81 -53.64 6.11 -26.39
N LYS A 82 -54.45 6.16 -25.32
CA LYS A 82 -54.61 5.09 -24.31
C LYS A 82 -54.81 3.70 -24.99
N THR A 83 -53.83 2.85 -24.86
CA THR A 83 -53.99 1.42 -25.12
C THR A 83 -53.15 0.59 -24.17
N ARG A 84 -53.83 -0.15 -23.32
CA ARG A 84 -53.51 -1.40 -22.61
C ARG A 84 -52.35 -1.41 -21.58
N PRO A 85 -52.42 -2.27 -20.52
CA PRO A 85 -51.54 -2.31 -19.35
C PRO A 85 -50.11 -2.80 -19.60
N VAL A 86 -49.71 -2.96 -20.88
CA VAL A 86 -48.39 -3.42 -21.28
C VAL A 86 -47.25 -2.44 -20.93
N LEU A 87 -47.57 -1.14 -20.80
CA LEU A 87 -46.55 -0.10 -20.50
C LEU A 87 -45.95 -0.23 -19.11
N ARG A 88 -46.68 -0.79 -18.14
CA ARG A 88 -46.16 -1.05 -16.78
C ARG A 88 -45.07 -2.13 -16.76
N TYR A 89 -45.18 -3.11 -17.66
CA TYR A 89 -44.19 -4.16 -17.78
C TYR A 89 -42.95 -3.69 -18.57
N ALA A 90 -43.09 -2.74 -19.49
CA ALA A 90 -41.96 -2.19 -20.24
C ALA A 90 -41.02 -1.36 -19.38
N VAL A 91 -41.57 -0.54 -18.42
CA VAL A 91 -40.76 0.20 -17.47
C VAL A 91 -40.08 -0.75 -16.46
N ALA A 92 -40.78 -1.77 -15.98
CA ALA A 92 -40.19 -2.78 -15.11
C ALA A 92 -39.08 -3.57 -15.83
N ALA A 93 -39.27 -3.92 -17.13
CA ALA A 93 -38.28 -4.60 -17.91
C ALA A 93 -37.02 -3.75 -18.18
N SER A 94 -37.18 -2.43 -18.39
CA SER A 94 -36.02 -1.52 -18.57
C SER A 94 -35.21 -1.34 -17.28
N VAL A 95 -35.87 -1.25 -16.12
CA VAL A 95 -35.16 -1.19 -14.81
C VAL A 95 -34.43 -2.50 -14.53
N VAL A 96 -35.06 -3.64 -14.82
CA VAL A 96 -34.40 -4.95 -14.69
C VAL A 96 -33.24 -5.10 -15.69
N ALA A 97 -33.39 -4.64 -16.93
CA ALA A 97 -32.32 -4.67 -17.93
C ALA A 97 -31.13 -3.76 -17.53
N VAL A 98 -31.41 -2.57 -16.98
CA VAL A 98 -30.36 -1.67 -16.45
C VAL A 98 -29.69 -2.28 -15.21
N ALA A 99 -30.47 -2.86 -14.29
CA ALA A 99 -29.91 -3.54 -13.10
C ALA A 99 -29.09 -4.78 -13.48
N LEU A 100 -29.56 -5.58 -14.45
CA LEU A 100 -28.80 -6.71 -15.00
C LEU A 100 -27.58 -6.22 -15.79
N GLY A 101 -27.69 -5.15 -16.58
CA GLY A 101 -26.59 -4.55 -17.31
C GLY A 101 -25.52 -3.99 -16.38
N LEU A 102 -25.90 -3.29 -15.31
CA LEU A 102 -25.00 -2.82 -14.26
C LEU A 102 -24.41 -3.98 -13.45
N GLY A 103 -25.19 -5.01 -13.17
CA GLY A 103 -24.72 -6.23 -12.50
C GLY A 103 -23.74 -7.02 -13.38
N LEU A 104 -24.03 -7.17 -14.68
CA LEU A 104 -23.13 -7.80 -15.64
C LEU A 104 -21.86 -6.97 -15.86
N PHE A 105 -21.99 -5.65 -16.04
CA PHE A 105 -20.85 -4.72 -16.16
C PHE A 105 -19.97 -4.74 -14.93
N SER A 106 -20.56 -4.75 -13.74
CA SER A 106 -19.85 -4.92 -12.47
C SER A 106 -19.20 -6.30 -12.35
N SER A 107 -19.84 -7.35 -12.85
CA SER A 107 -19.31 -8.72 -12.87
C SER A 107 -18.20 -8.94 -13.91
N LEU A 108 -18.29 -8.29 -15.07
CA LEU A 108 -17.28 -8.33 -16.13
C LEU A 108 -16.08 -7.43 -15.85
N ASN A 109 -16.26 -6.34 -15.09
CA ASN A 109 -15.21 -5.45 -14.65
C ASN A 109 -14.56 -5.86 -13.30
N HIS A 110 -14.88 -7.04 -12.77
CA HIS A 110 -14.05 -7.59 -11.70
C HIS A 110 -12.70 -7.95 -12.31
N PRO A 111 -11.60 -7.42 -11.79
CA PRO A 111 -10.29 -7.76 -12.29
C PRO A 111 -10.17 -9.28 -12.29
N ALA A 112 -9.86 -9.83 -13.46
CA ALA A 112 -9.45 -11.21 -13.60
C ALA A 112 -8.39 -11.49 -12.53
N SER A 113 -8.34 -12.71 -11.99
CA SER A 113 -7.29 -13.11 -11.07
C SER A 113 -5.93 -12.71 -11.67
N TYR A 114 -5.19 -11.88 -10.94
CA TYR A 114 -3.86 -11.45 -11.38
C TYR A 114 -2.82 -12.30 -10.66
N THR A 115 -1.95 -12.92 -11.41
CA THR A 115 -0.81 -13.67 -10.87
C THR A 115 0.44 -13.25 -11.61
N ALA A 116 1.47 -12.88 -10.86
CA ALA A 116 2.77 -12.50 -11.40
C ALA A 116 3.89 -12.84 -10.41
N GLU A 117 5.08 -13.05 -10.93
CA GLU A 117 6.30 -13.22 -10.15
C GLU A 117 7.31 -12.16 -10.56
N PHE A 118 7.97 -11.57 -9.55
CA PHE A 118 9.01 -10.58 -9.74
C PHE A 118 10.23 -10.95 -8.90
N SER A 119 11.41 -10.81 -9.49
CA SER A 119 12.67 -11.04 -8.78
C SER A 119 13.70 -10.00 -9.19
N THR A 120 14.70 -9.85 -8.35
CA THR A 120 15.87 -9.01 -8.55
C THR A 120 17.15 -9.84 -8.42
N ALA A 121 18.13 -9.52 -9.25
CA ALA A 121 19.48 -10.07 -9.17
C ALA A 121 20.31 -9.40 -8.06
N LEU A 122 21.55 -9.83 -7.91
CA LEU A 122 22.52 -9.19 -7.03
C LEU A 122 22.74 -7.72 -7.43
N ASN A 123 22.64 -6.81 -6.46
CA ASN A 123 22.76 -5.36 -6.62
C ASN A 123 21.70 -4.72 -7.55
N GLU A 124 20.68 -5.47 -7.96
CA GLU A 124 19.53 -4.95 -8.68
C GLU A 124 18.47 -4.47 -7.71
N ARG A 125 17.85 -3.34 -8.02
CA ARG A 125 16.62 -2.82 -7.38
C ARG A 125 15.57 -2.61 -8.43
N ARG A 126 14.33 -2.94 -8.13
CA ARG A 126 13.24 -2.88 -9.09
C ARG A 126 11.98 -2.27 -8.49
N HIS A 127 11.43 -1.29 -9.17
CA HIS A 127 10.10 -0.75 -8.86
C HIS A 127 9.05 -1.50 -9.68
N VAL A 128 8.00 -1.99 -9.02
CA VAL A 128 6.90 -2.74 -9.62
C VAL A 128 5.59 -2.05 -9.30
N ALA A 129 4.88 -1.58 -10.32
CA ALA A 129 3.50 -1.11 -10.18
C ALA A 129 2.53 -2.31 -10.29
N LEU A 130 1.59 -2.40 -9.37
CA LEU A 130 0.58 -3.46 -9.32
C LEU A 130 -0.77 -2.96 -9.88
N PRO A 131 -1.64 -3.86 -10.38
CA PRO A 131 -2.89 -3.47 -11.06
C PRO A 131 -3.95 -2.86 -10.14
N ASP A 132 -3.79 -2.96 -8.82
CA ASP A 132 -4.65 -2.31 -7.83
C ASP A 132 -4.23 -0.87 -7.46
N GLY A 133 -3.20 -0.34 -8.13
CA GLY A 133 -2.60 0.96 -7.83
C GLY A 133 -1.55 0.92 -6.71
N SER A 134 -1.28 -0.26 -6.13
CA SER A 134 -0.16 -0.44 -5.20
C SER A 134 1.16 -0.48 -5.95
N ALA A 135 2.26 -0.19 -5.23
CA ALA A 135 3.61 -0.32 -5.76
C ALA A 135 4.51 -1.08 -4.78
N VAL A 136 5.49 -1.79 -5.31
CA VAL A 136 6.50 -2.52 -4.54
C VAL A 136 7.88 -2.15 -5.04
N ASP A 137 8.75 -1.68 -4.15
CA ASP A 137 10.18 -1.58 -4.42
C ASP A 137 10.87 -2.84 -3.90
N LEU A 138 11.54 -3.57 -4.78
CA LEU A 138 12.30 -4.76 -4.45
C LEU A 138 13.78 -4.40 -4.31
N ASP A 139 14.40 -4.88 -3.23
CA ASP A 139 15.83 -4.75 -3.01
C ASP A 139 16.62 -5.89 -3.72
N SER A 140 17.95 -5.87 -3.59
CA SER A 140 18.86 -6.90 -4.08
C SER A 140 18.42 -8.30 -3.64
N ARG A 141 18.45 -9.27 -4.58
CA ARG A 141 18.14 -10.69 -4.33
C ARG A 141 16.78 -10.86 -3.64
N SER A 142 15.77 -10.19 -4.15
CA SER A 142 14.41 -10.30 -3.64
C SER A 142 13.51 -11.01 -4.63
N ARG A 143 12.52 -11.76 -4.11
CA ARG A 143 11.55 -12.49 -4.92
C ARG A 143 10.18 -12.38 -4.28
N ILE A 144 9.20 -11.94 -5.07
CA ILE A 144 7.80 -11.92 -4.68
C ILE A 144 6.94 -12.65 -5.69
N GLN A 145 5.91 -13.31 -5.17
CA GLN A 145 4.77 -13.80 -5.95
C GLN A 145 3.53 -12.99 -5.57
N VAL A 146 2.87 -12.43 -6.57
CA VAL A 146 1.65 -11.64 -6.40
C VAL A 146 0.46 -12.45 -6.89
N ARG A 147 -0.58 -12.55 -6.08
CA ARG A 147 -1.85 -13.23 -6.43
C ARG A 147 -3.02 -12.39 -5.93
N PHE A 148 -3.72 -11.74 -6.83
CA PHE A 148 -4.93 -10.99 -6.52
C PHE A 148 -6.15 -11.79 -6.92
N GLU A 149 -7.09 -11.91 -6.00
CA GLU A 149 -8.35 -12.62 -6.17
C GLU A 149 -9.53 -11.69 -5.83
N LYS A 150 -10.77 -12.18 -5.99
CA LYS A 150 -11.97 -11.37 -5.77
C LYS A 150 -12.07 -10.73 -4.39
N GLY A 151 -11.57 -11.39 -3.35
CA GLY A 151 -11.70 -10.95 -1.94
C GLY A 151 -10.39 -10.51 -1.29
N GLN A 152 -9.24 -10.73 -1.93
CA GLN A 152 -7.95 -10.56 -1.27
C GLN A 152 -6.84 -10.21 -2.28
N ARG A 153 -5.89 -9.40 -1.83
CA ARG A 153 -4.65 -9.06 -2.53
C ARG A 153 -3.52 -9.75 -1.77
N HIS A 154 -3.03 -10.85 -2.30
CA HIS A 154 -2.01 -11.66 -1.65
C HIS A 154 -0.66 -11.50 -2.33
N VAL A 155 0.39 -11.35 -1.52
CA VAL A 155 1.79 -11.33 -1.96
C VAL A 155 2.59 -12.23 -1.04
N GLU A 156 3.44 -13.08 -1.60
CA GLU A 156 4.43 -13.85 -0.88
C GLU A 156 5.81 -13.31 -1.15
N LEU A 157 6.53 -12.87 -0.11
CA LEU A 157 7.95 -12.53 -0.16
C LEU A 157 8.75 -13.77 0.25
N SER A 158 9.25 -14.50 -0.75
CA SER A 158 10.02 -15.74 -0.54
C SER A 158 11.47 -15.49 -0.17
N GLU A 159 12.06 -14.39 -0.66
CA GLU A 159 13.45 -13.99 -0.42
C GLU A 159 13.58 -12.46 -0.43
N GLY A 160 14.55 -11.96 0.34
CA GLY A 160 15.00 -10.58 0.24
C GLY A 160 14.20 -9.57 1.06
N GLU A 161 14.05 -8.37 0.54
CA GLU A 161 13.43 -7.22 1.20
C GLU A 161 12.61 -6.42 0.20
N ALA A 162 11.45 -5.99 0.63
CA ALA A 162 10.54 -5.22 -0.20
C ALA A 162 9.83 -4.14 0.59
N MET A 163 9.76 -2.93 0.00
CA MET A 163 8.95 -1.83 0.47
C MET A 163 7.63 -1.83 -0.27
N PHE A 164 6.55 -1.93 0.46
CA PHE A 164 5.18 -1.92 -0.04
C PHE A 164 4.55 -0.54 0.14
N SER A 165 4.03 0.02 -0.94
CA SER A 165 3.17 1.22 -0.95
C SER A 165 1.78 0.79 -1.39
N VAL A 166 0.92 0.45 -0.44
CA VAL A 166 -0.38 -0.20 -0.71
C VAL A 166 -1.47 0.82 -0.92
N ALA A 167 -2.19 0.71 -2.05
CA ALA A 167 -3.38 1.50 -2.33
C ALA A 167 -4.50 1.18 -1.33
N HIS A 168 -5.21 2.22 -0.87
CA HIS A 168 -6.25 2.06 0.15
C HIS A 168 -7.47 1.31 -0.39
N ASP A 169 -7.76 0.14 0.19
CA ASP A 169 -8.97 -0.64 -0.10
C ASP A 169 -9.32 -1.52 1.11
N THR A 170 -10.33 -1.10 1.87
CA THR A 170 -10.80 -1.82 3.06
C THR A 170 -11.61 -3.08 2.74
N ARG A 171 -12.15 -3.18 1.52
CA ARG A 171 -12.96 -4.33 1.08
C ARG A 171 -12.10 -5.52 0.64
N ARG A 172 -10.86 -5.25 0.23
CA ARG A 172 -9.90 -6.26 -0.20
C ARG A 172 -8.58 -6.04 0.55
N PRO A 173 -8.40 -6.63 1.72
CA PRO A 173 -7.15 -6.53 2.45
C PRO A 173 -5.95 -6.94 1.59
N PHE A 174 -4.81 -6.30 1.81
CA PHE A 174 -3.55 -6.66 1.22
C PHE A 174 -2.76 -7.48 2.24
N VAL A 175 -2.42 -8.70 1.87
CA VAL A 175 -1.73 -9.64 2.75
C VAL A 175 -0.36 -9.95 2.19
N VAL A 176 0.67 -9.75 3.00
CA VAL A 176 2.04 -10.17 2.70
C VAL A 176 2.42 -11.32 3.61
N GLU A 177 2.77 -12.44 3.02
CA GLU A 177 3.35 -13.57 3.73
C GLU A 177 4.86 -13.63 3.48
N SER A 178 5.63 -13.80 4.54
CA SER A 178 7.09 -13.94 4.46
C SER A 178 7.57 -14.83 5.60
N GLY A 179 8.19 -15.96 5.26
CA GLY A 179 8.56 -16.97 6.24
C GLY A 179 7.36 -17.43 7.07
N SER A 180 7.52 -17.37 8.37
CA SER A 180 6.45 -17.67 9.33
C SER A 180 5.58 -16.45 9.67
N GLY A 181 5.82 -15.30 9.07
CA GLY A 181 5.09 -14.07 9.31
C GLY A 181 3.98 -13.82 8.29
N LYS A 182 2.90 -13.21 8.76
CA LYS A 182 1.76 -12.72 7.97
C LYS A 182 1.46 -11.28 8.35
N VAL A 183 1.42 -10.41 7.35
CA VAL A 183 1.20 -8.97 7.48
C VAL A 183 -0.07 -8.61 6.73
N THR A 184 -1.03 -7.96 7.40
CA THR A 184 -2.31 -7.57 6.79
C THR A 184 -2.50 -6.07 6.89
N VAL A 185 -2.83 -5.43 5.76
CA VAL A 185 -3.04 -3.98 5.67
C VAL A 185 -4.20 -3.62 4.75
N THR A 186 -4.69 -2.39 4.85
CA THR A 186 -5.72 -1.85 3.96
C THR A 186 -5.28 -0.62 3.15
N GLY A 187 -4.10 -0.04 3.48
CA GLY A 187 -3.58 1.14 2.79
C GLY A 187 -2.44 1.78 3.59
N THR A 188 -1.24 1.26 3.46
CA THR A 188 -0.08 1.58 4.29
C THR A 188 1.20 1.56 3.48
N ARG A 189 2.24 2.20 4.03
CA ARG A 189 3.62 2.07 3.54
C ARG A 189 4.45 1.37 4.60
N PHE A 190 5.02 0.23 4.26
CA PHE A 190 5.75 -0.61 5.19
C PHE A 190 6.79 -1.46 4.47
N ASP A 191 7.84 -1.79 5.17
CA ASP A 191 8.94 -2.62 4.72
C ASP A 191 8.83 -4.02 5.34
N VAL A 192 9.12 -5.04 4.53
CA VAL A 192 9.22 -6.43 4.99
C VAL A 192 10.55 -6.98 4.52
N ARG A 193 11.37 -7.47 5.46
CA ARG A 193 12.63 -8.16 5.18
C ARG A 193 12.56 -9.60 5.68
N ARG A 194 12.79 -10.54 4.78
CA ARG A 194 13.00 -11.93 5.11
C ARG A 194 14.49 -12.18 5.41
N GLY A 195 14.80 -12.38 6.68
CA GLY A 195 16.10 -12.85 7.13
C GLY A 195 16.20 -14.38 7.15
N ALA A 196 17.35 -14.90 7.55
CA ALA A 196 17.61 -16.34 7.64
C ALA A 196 16.75 -17.03 8.73
N SER A 197 16.54 -16.38 9.86
CA SER A 197 15.83 -16.91 11.03
C SER A 197 14.55 -16.18 11.39
N GLU A 198 14.33 -14.99 10.83
CA GLU A 198 13.20 -14.15 11.18
C GLU A 198 12.73 -13.28 10.01
N THR A 199 11.49 -12.83 10.09
CA THR A 199 10.94 -11.81 9.19
C THR A 199 10.77 -10.50 9.97
N ARG A 200 11.42 -9.42 9.53
CA ARG A 200 11.29 -8.08 10.08
C ARG A 200 10.22 -7.30 9.33
N VAL A 201 9.41 -6.57 10.08
CA VAL A 201 8.39 -5.66 9.56
C VAL A 201 8.60 -4.27 10.16
N VAL A 202 8.62 -3.22 9.33
CA VAL A 202 8.76 -1.82 9.74
C VAL A 202 7.68 -0.98 9.06
N VAL A 203 7.05 -0.10 9.82
CA VAL A 203 5.97 0.77 9.30
C VAL A 203 6.46 2.18 9.07
N GLU A 204 6.39 2.64 7.81
CA GLU A 204 6.68 4.03 7.45
C GLU A 204 5.43 4.92 7.61
N GLN A 205 4.25 4.42 7.20
CA GLN A 205 2.99 5.18 7.26
C GLN A 205 1.80 4.25 7.43
N GLY A 206 0.83 4.64 8.29
CA GLY A 206 -0.42 3.92 8.52
C GLY A 206 -0.32 2.88 9.63
N THR A 207 -1.14 1.83 9.55
CA THR A 207 -1.22 0.75 10.55
C THR A 207 -1.13 -0.60 9.87
N VAL A 208 -0.37 -1.50 10.48
CA VAL A 208 -0.10 -2.86 10.00
C VAL A 208 -0.46 -3.87 11.09
N LYS A 209 -1.26 -4.88 10.73
CA LYS A 209 -1.50 -6.05 11.58
C LYS A 209 -0.44 -7.09 11.26
N VAL A 210 0.31 -7.53 12.28
CA VAL A 210 1.35 -8.58 12.16
C VAL A 210 1.00 -9.76 13.04
N GLN A 211 1.06 -10.96 12.49
CA GLN A 211 0.81 -12.21 13.18
C GLN A 211 1.71 -13.33 12.64
N GLY A 212 1.80 -14.43 13.35
CA GLY A 212 2.35 -15.67 12.81
C GLY A 212 1.47 -16.17 11.66
N ARG A 213 2.06 -16.84 10.67
CA ARG A 213 1.31 -17.36 9.51
C ARG A 213 0.23 -18.37 9.90
N GLU A 214 0.52 -19.19 10.89
CA GLU A 214 -0.39 -20.22 11.41
C GLU A 214 -1.07 -19.82 12.73
N ALA A 215 -0.87 -18.57 13.17
CA ALA A 215 -1.46 -18.07 14.40
C ALA A 215 -2.98 -17.93 14.28
N ALA A 216 -3.68 -18.02 15.42
CA ALA A 216 -5.11 -17.74 15.47
C ALA A 216 -5.40 -16.28 15.10
N ASP A 217 -6.58 -15.99 14.57
CA ASP A 217 -6.94 -14.65 14.06
C ASP A 217 -6.89 -13.53 15.12
N ASN A 218 -6.95 -13.88 16.39
CA ASN A 218 -6.85 -12.97 17.53
C ASN A 218 -5.43 -12.84 18.11
N ASP A 219 -4.45 -13.62 17.63
CA ASP A 219 -3.05 -13.56 18.05
C ASP A 219 -2.23 -12.70 17.08
N PHE A 220 -2.30 -11.40 17.28
CA PHE A 220 -1.62 -10.41 16.44
C PHE A 220 -1.19 -9.18 17.24
N ILE A 221 -0.28 -8.40 16.65
CA ILE A 221 0.02 -7.05 17.11
C ILE A 221 -0.29 -6.03 16.02
N ASN A 222 -0.67 -4.82 16.42
CA ASN A 222 -0.79 -3.69 15.52
C ASN A 222 0.44 -2.80 15.64
N LEU A 223 1.08 -2.53 14.51
CA LEU A 223 2.17 -1.56 14.40
C LEU A 223 1.65 -0.29 13.75
N THR A 224 2.09 0.84 14.26
CA THR A 224 1.88 2.16 13.65
C THR A 224 3.19 2.71 13.10
N ALA A 225 3.12 3.84 12.39
CA ALA A 225 4.31 4.49 11.83
C ALA A 225 5.41 4.70 12.89
N GLY A 226 6.66 4.42 12.52
CA GLY A 226 7.82 4.49 13.42
C GLY A 226 8.04 3.28 14.31
N LEU A 227 7.22 2.24 14.17
CA LEU A 227 7.38 0.97 14.89
C LEU A 227 7.83 -0.15 13.95
N GLY A 228 8.57 -1.09 14.52
CA GLY A 228 8.95 -2.36 13.89
C GLY A 228 8.72 -3.54 14.82
N THR A 229 8.70 -4.72 14.24
CA THR A 229 8.71 -6.02 14.94
C THR A 229 9.47 -7.05 14.11
N HIS A 230 9.67 -8.21 14.67
CA HIS A 230 10.09 -9.41 13.94
C HIS A 230 9.24 -10.61 14.31
N VAL A 231 9.11 -11.53 13.37
CA VAL A 231 8.44 -12.82 13.53
C VAL A 231 9.52 -13.89 13.37
N ASP A 232 9.70 -14.70 14.39
CA ASP A 232 10.71 -15.76 14.37
C ASP A 232 10.29 -16.96 13.49
N ALA A 233 11.17 -17.95 13.35
CA ALA A 233 10.93 -19.14 12.54
C ALA A 233 9.74 -20.00 13.05
N GLN A 234 9.36 -19.87 14.32
CA GLN A 234 8.23 -20.54 14.95
C GLN A 234 6.92 -19.76 14.80
N GLY A 235 6.95 -18.58 14.17
CA GLY A 235 5.78 -17.72 13.98
C GLY A 235 5.45 -16.84 15.19
N LYS A 236 6.31 -16.79 16.21
CA LYS A 236 6.11 -15.90 17.35
C LYS A 236 6.45 -14.48 17.00
N VAL A 237 5.54 -13.56 17.23
CA VAL A 237 5.72 -12.13 17.01
C VAL A 237 6.37 -11.51 18.24
N ALA A 238 7.48 -10.81 18.05
CA ALA A 238 8.16 -10.08 19.12
C ALA A 238 7.40 -8.80 19.50
N ALA A 239 7.71 -8.25 20.67
CA ALA A 239 7.19 -6.95 21.06
C ALA A 239 7.60 -5.87 20.06
N ALA A 240 6.72 -4.90 19.82
CA ALA A 240 7.01 -3.76 18.98
C ALA A 240 8.14 -2.90 19.59
N TYR A 241 9.02 -2.39 18.72
CA TYR A 241 10.10 -1.49 19.11
C TYR A 241 10.15 -0.27 18.19
N ALA A 242 10.65 0.85 18.74
CA ALA A 242 10.78 2.08 17.97
C ALA A 242 11.91 1.96 16.95
N VAL A 243 11.65 2.43 15.73
CA VAL A 243 12.60 2.46 14.62
C VAL A 243 12.55 3.81 13.92
N ASN A 244 13.64 4.17 13.24
CA ASN A 244 13.62 5.23 12.24
C ASN A 244 13.34 4.60 10.85
N PRO A 245 12.14 4.74 10.28
CA PRO A 245 11.82 4.12 9.00
C PRO A 245 12.76 4.58 7.87
N ALA A 246 13.20 5.84 7.87
CA ALA A 246 14.09 6.39 6.87
C ALA A 246 15.48 5.70 6.87
N GLU A 247 15.97 5.30 8.04
CA GLU A 247 17.21 4.52 8.15
C GLU A 247 17.02 3.09 7.65
N MET A 248 15.90 2.46 8.05
CA MET A 248 15.60 1.08 7.71
C MET A 248 15.30 0.88 6.21
N THR A 249 14.77 1.91 5.54
CA THR A 249 14.44 1.89 4.11
C THR A 249 15.46 2.64 3.23
N ALA A 250 16.63 3.01 3.79
CA ALA A 250 17.70 3.73 3.09
C ALA A 250 18.28 2.94 1.90
N TRP A 251 18.11 1.62 1.90
CA TRP A 251 18.50 0.73 0.80
C TRP A 251 17.86 1.18 -0.54
N ARG A 252 16.67 1.76 -0.54
CA ARG A 252 16.00 2.31 -1.72
C ARG A 252 16.84 3.39 -2.41
N SER A 253 17.62 4.15 -1.65
CA SER A 253 18.58 5.14 -2.16
C SER A 253 20.01 4.62 -2.26
N GLY A 254 20.22 3.30 -2.17
CA GLY A 254 21.54 2.65 -2.29
C GLY A 254 22.42 2.82 -1.06
N LYS A 255 21.83 3.04 0.11
CA LYS A 255 22.57 3.19 1.37
C LYS A 255 22.20 2.09 2.34
N LEU A 256 23.17 1.65 3.11
CA LEU A 256 22.99 0.78 4.27
C LEU A 256 23.29 1.63 5.50
N VAL A 257 22.30 1.81 6.35
CA VAL A 257 22.40 2.61 7.58
C VAL A 257 22.33 1.67 8.77
N PHE A 258 23.36 1.70 9.56
CA PHE A 258 23.49 0.92 10.80
C PHE A 258 23.55 1.87 11.97
N ASN A 259 22.63 1.73 12.91
CA ASN A 259 22.58 2.53 14.12
C ASN A 259 22.56 1.59 15.32
N ASN A 260 23.69 1.50 16.03
CA ASN A 260 23.90 0.57 17.13
C ASN A 260 23.51 -0.90 16.78
N ALA A 261 23.74 -1.29 15.52
CA ALA A 261 23.36 -2.60 15.01
C ALA A 261 24.36 -3.65 15.45
N ARG A 262 23.89 -4.88 15.74
CA ARG A 262 24.78 -6.02 16.01
C ARG A 262 25.56 -6.36 14.75
N LEU A 263 26.84 -6.68 14.89
CA LEU A 263 27.70 -7.02 13.75
C LEU A 263 27.20 -8.27 13.00
N ALA A 264 26.52 -9.19 13.69
CA ALA A 264 25.85 -10.33 13.06
C ALA A 264 24.76 -9.86 12.08
N ASP A 265 23.90 -8.91 12.49
CA ASP A 265 22.82 -8.36 11.66
C ASP A 265 23.38 -7.54 10.48
N VAL A 266 24.49 -6.81 10.74
CA VAL A 266 25.24 -6.10 9.69
C VAL A 266 25.79 -7.08 8.66
N ALA A 267 26.42 -8.17 9.10
CA ALA A 267 26.98 -9.18 8.22
C ALA A 267 25.90 -9.88 7.37
N GLU A 268 24.75 -10.19 7.96
CA GLU A 268 23.61 -10.74 7.23
C GLU A 268 23.09 -9.76 6.17
N GLN A 269 22.88 -8.49 6.53
CA GLN A 269 22.38 -7.49 5.60
C GLN A 269 23.37 -7.21 4.46
N VAL A 270 24.68 -7.10 4.77
CA VAL A 270 25.76 -6.89 3.78
C VAL A 270 25.89 -8.08 2.83
N SER A 271 25.69 -9.30 3.33
CA SER A 271 25.74 -10.53 2.52
C SER A 271 24.78 -10.54 1.34
N ARG A 272 23.65 -9.83 1.43
CA ARG A 272 22.68 -9.70 0.35
C ARG A 272 23.20 -8.95 -0.88
N TYR A 273 24.24 -8.13 -0.69
CA TYR A 273 24.88 -7.32 -1.74
C TYR A 273 26.25 -7.91 -2.18
N ARG A 274 26.53 -9.15 -1.82
CA ARG A 274 27.80 -9.83 -2.12
C ARG A 274 27.54 -11.18 -2.80
N GLU A 275 28.45 -11.57 -3.70
CA GLU A 275 28.40 -12.91 -4.30
C GLU A 275 28.54 -14.00 -3.26
N LYS A 276 29.49 -13.81 -2.33
CA LYS A 276 29.73 -14.72 -1.22
C LYS A 276 29.35 -14.08 0.11
N PRO A 277 28.66 -14.82 0.98
CA PRO A 277 28.20 -14.27 2.25
C PRO A 277 29.36 -13.87 3.15
N LEU A 278 29.14 -12.84 3.96
CA LEU A 278 30.03 -12.42 5.02
C LEU A 278 29.74 -13.25 6.27
N LYS A 279 30.73 -13.94 6.81
CA LYS A 279 30.60 -14.77 8.00
C LYS A 279 31.08 -14.02 9.24
N VAL A 280 30.57 -14.42 10.39
CA VAL A 280 31.02 -13.94 11.72
C VAL A 280 31.49 -15.14 12.50
N ALA A 281 32.72 -15.11 12.99
CA ALA A 281 33.40 -16.30 13.55
C ALA A 281 32.83 -16.75 14.90
N SER A 282 32.23 -15.85 15.68
CA SER A 282 31.71 -16.18 16.99
C SER A 282 30.57 -15.22 17.41
N ALA A 283 29.75 -15.69 18.35
CA ALA A 283 28.68 -14.86 18.94
C ALA A 283 29.24 -13.57 19.56
N ALA A 284 30.38 -13.63 20.24
CA ALA A 284 31.01 -12.47 20.86
C ALA A 284 31.39 -11.40 19.82
N VAL A 285 31.88 -11.78 18.65
CA VAL A 285 32.14 -10.85 17.54
C VAL A 285 30.81 -10.35 16.95
N GLY A 286 29.81 -11.22 16.83
CA GLY A 286 28.49 -10.86 16.33
C GLY A 286 27.73 -9.86 17.20
N ASP A 287 28.01 -9.85 18.51
CA ASP A 287 27.36 -8.93 19.47
C ASP A 287 27.98 -7.53 19.50
N LEU A 288 29.14 -7.33 18.88
CA LEU A 288 29.73 -5.99 18.72
C LEU A 288 28.75 -5.06 18.00
N ARG A 289 28.76 -3.79 18.39
CA ARG A 289 27.82 -2.80 17.87
C ARG A 289 28.48 -1.85 16.89
N LEU A 290 27.82 -1.64 15.74
CA LEU A 290 28.28 -0.75 14.69
C LEU A 290 27.27 0.37 14.45
N THR A 291 27.77 1.61 14.38
CA THR A 291 27.02 2.76 13.86
C THR A 291 27.78 3.31 12.66
N SER A 292 27.20 3.20 11.47
CA SER A 292 27.85 3.66 10.24
C SER A 292 26.87 3.71 9.06
N VAL A 293 27.25 4.40 8.00
CA VAL A 293 26.51 4.49 6.74
C VAL A 293 27.46 4.13 5.59
N PHE A 294 27.03 3.19 4.76
CA PHE A 294 27.76 2.73 3.58
C PHE A 294 26.88 2.73 2.34
N LYS A 295 27.52 2.71 1.17
CA LYS A 295 26.83 2.43 -0.09
C LYS A 295 26.64 0.92 -0.25
N SER A 296 25.46 0.49 -0.68
CA SER A 296 25.14 -0.93 -0.88
C SER A 296 25.95 -1.58 -2.01
N ASP A 297 26.38 -0.79 -3.00
CA ASP A 297 27.21 -1.22 -4.12
C ASP A 297 28.71 -1.30 -3.80
N ASN A 298 29.13 -0.83 -2.62
CA ASN A 298 30.53 -0.85 -2.19
C ASN A 298 30.69 -1.44 -0.79
N THR A 299 30.32 -2.69 -0.62
CA THR A 299 30.43 -3.41 0.64
C THR A 299 31.89 -3.67 1.07
N ASP A 300 32.85 -3.66 0.11
CA ASP A 300 34.28 -3.80 0.43
C ASP A 300 34.83 -2.60 1.20
N ALA A 301 34.29 -1.40 1.00
CA ALA A 301 34.66 -0.24 1.80
C ALA A 301 34.31 -0.43 3.29
N LEU A 302 33.14 -1.04 3.59
CA LEU A 302 32.78 -1.41 4.96
C LEU A 302 33.82 -2.38 5.54
N LEU A 303 34.17 -3.47 4.83
CA LEU A 303 35.07 -4.48 5.34
C LEU A 303 36.47 -3.93 5.61
N LYS A 304 36.95 -3.00 4.77
CA LYS A 304 38.20 -2.29 4.99
C LYS A 304 38.17 -1.36 6.20
N ALA A 305 37.02 -0.75 6.48
CA ALA A 305 36.84 0.18 7.58
C ALA A 305 36.63 -0.53 8.95
N LEU A 306 36.05 -1.73 8.96
CA LEU A 306 35.72 -2.45 10.19
C LEU A 306 36.88 -2.56 11.20
N PRO A 307 38.13 -2.93 10.79
CA PRO A 307 39.26 -3.06 11.72
C PRO A 307 39.71 -1.75 12.37
N SER A 308 39.30 -0.60 11.82
CA SER A 308 39.58 0.73 12.37
C SER A 308 38.47 1.21 13.33
N ILE A 309 37.28 0.64 13.23
CA ILE A 309 36.10 1.03 14.02
C ILE A 309 35.90 0.09 15.20
N LEU A 310 36.17 -1.21 15.01
CA LEU A 310 35.91 -2.28 15.96
C LEU A 310 37.18 -3.13 16.18
N PRO A 311 37.33 -3.84 17.32
CA PRO A 311 38.43 -4.73 17.59
C PRO A 311 38.32 -6.05 16.82
N VAL A 312 38.19 -5.97 15.50
CA VAL A 312 38.00 -7.09 14.59
C VAL A 312 39.00 -7.09 13.44
N ALA A 313 39.21 -8.23 12.84
CA ALA A 313 39.91 -8.39 11.58
C ALA A 313 39.01 -9.11 10.56
N VAL A 314 39.31 -8.93 9.27
CA VAL A 314 38.62 -9.63 8.20
C VAL A 314 39.62 -10.56 7.52
N ARG A 315 39.30 -11.85 7.45
CA ARG A 315 40.08 -12.83 6.72
C ARG A 315 39.32 -13.41 5.55
N THR A 316 40.01 -13.76 4.50
CA THR A 316 39.44 -14.49 3.35
C THR A 316 39.62 -15.98 3.59
N LEU A 317 38.55 -16.75 3.46
CA LEU A 317 38.53 -18.20 3.57
C LEU A 317 38.94 -18.86 2.25
N GLY A 318 39.22 -20.15 2.27
CA GLY A 318 39.65 -20.90 1.09
C GLY A 318 38.64 -20.98 -0.05
N ASP A 319 37.35 -20.82 0.27
CA ASP A 319 36.23 -20.71 -0.68
C ASP A 319 36.08 -19.28 -1.26
N GLY A 320 36.92 -18.34 -0.81
CA GLY A 320 36.88 -16.92 -1.18
C GLY A 320 35.78 -16.12 -0.48
N SER A 321 35.02 -16.71 0.45
CA SER A 321 34.17 -15.95 1.36
C SER A 321 35.02 -15.21 2.40
N GLN A 322 34.42 -14.17 3.01
CA GLN A 322 35.10 -13.39 4.05
C GLN A 322 34.46 -13.62 5.40
N GLU A 323 35.30 -13.60 6.42
CA GLU A 323 34.89 -13.83 7.80
C GLU A 323 35.46 -12.74 8.71
N ILE A 324 34.58 -12.22 9.57
CA ILE A 324 34.93 -11.25 10.61
C ILE A 324 35.34 -12.04 11.86
N ILE A 325 36.55 -11.83 12.33
CA ILE A 325 37.15 -12.47 13.50
C ILE A 325 37.54 -11.43 14.55
N SER A 326 37.72 -11.82 15.78
CA SER A 326 38.34 -10.96 16.81
C SER A 326 39.80 -10.68 16.46
N LYS A 327 40.28 -9.47 16.76
CA LYS A 327 41.72 -9.16 16.72
C LYS A 327 42.46 -9.89 17.82
#